data_d3c1da71a29c0bc76e3ee524e858c1cc
#
_entry.id   d3c1da71a29c0bc76e3ee524e858c1cc
#
_cell.length_a   1.000
_cell.length_b   1.000
_cell.length_c   1.000
_cell.angle_alpha   90.00
_cell.angle_beta   90.00
_cell.angle_gamma   90.00
#
_symmetry.space_group_name_H-M   'P 1'
#
loop_
_entity.id
_entity.type
_entity.pdbx_description
1 polymer ?
#
loop_
_entity_poly.entity_id
_entity_poly.type
_entity_poly.pdbx_seq_one_letter_code
_entity_poly.pdbx_strand_id
1 'polypeptide(L)'
;TILRVDGSLRPHVEQLFQYIIDRNHRIYVWSGNGIRTKDMEKHNLTDFITNFYEKPVHDYWNNTSKLPEQDRPNMVFDDNLEIVAILGGIWVNQYYFPNKNDAEMLKVQEIIVEVESSGSSDDPRFRKLKFI
;
A
#
# COMPACT_ATOMS: atom_id res chain seq x y z
N THR A 1 1.77 2.80 -7.24
CA THR A 1 2.29 1.64 -6.47
C THR A 1 1.83 0.32 -7.06
N ILE A 2 0.54 0.09 -7.13
CA ILE A 2 0.00 -1.18 -7.65
C ILE A 2 -0.48 -1.08 -9.09
N LEU A 3 -0.67 0.13 -9.61
CA LEU A 3 -1.14 0.39 -10.96
C LEU A 3 -0.19 1.33 -11.70
N ARG A 4 -0.12 1.15 -13.03
CA ARG A 4 0.43 2.17 -13.92
C ARG A 4 -0.60 3.28 -14.14
N VAL A 5 -0.17 4.38 -14.73
CA VAL A 5 -1.05 5.50 -15.10
C VAL A 5 -2.21 5.06 -15.99
N ASP A 6 -1.97 4.10 -16.88
CA ASP A 6 -3.00 3.56 -17.80
C ASP A 6 -3.96 2.55 -17.14
N GLY A 7 -3.80 2.26 -15.86
CA GLY A 7 -4.62 1.30 -15.13
C GLY A 7 -4.14 -0.14 -15.17
N SER A 8 -2.99 -0.41 -15.80
CA SER A 8 -2.42 -1.77 -15.81
C SER A 8 -1.98 -2.18 -14.41
N LEU A 9 -2.28 -3.42 -14.03
CA LEU A 9 -1.96 -3.94 -12.70
C LEU A 9 -0.52 -4.44 -12.63
N ARG A 10 0.15 -4.10 -11.53
CA ARG A 10 1.49 -4.61 -11.22
C ARG A 10 1.44 -6.10 -10.90
N PRO A 11 2.47 -6.88 -11.28
CA PRO A 11 2.52 -8.30 -10.93
C PRO A 11 2.44 -8.57 -9.43
N HIS A 12 1.83 -9.68 -9.05
CA HIS A 12 1.73 -10.20 -7.69
C HIS A 12 0.87 -9.38 -6.72
N VAL A 13 0.13 -8.39 -7.19
CA VAL A 13 -0.77 -7.60 -6.32
C VAL A 13 -1.86 -8.48 -5.71
N GLU A 14 -2.50 -9.32 -6.50
CA GLU A 14 -3.56 -10.21 -6.01
C GLU A 14 -3.02 -11.15 -4.93
N GLN A 15 -1.86 -11.74 -5.15
CA GLN A 15 -1.19 -12.62 -4.19
C GLN A 15 -0.90 -11.88 -2.88
N LEU A 16 -0.38 -10.65 -2.97
CA LEU A 16 -0.12 -9.82 -1.79
C LEU A 16 -1.41 -9.50 -1.04
N PHE A 17 -2.46 -9.10 -1.74
CA PHE A 17 -3.74 -8.77 -1.13
C PHE A 17 -4.33 -9.98 -0.41
N GLN A 18 -4.28 -11.16 -1.05
CA GLN A 18 -4.76 -12.40 -0.42
C GLN A 18 -3.98 -12.72 0.85
N TYR A 19 -2.66 -12.57 0.82
CA TYR A 19 -1.81 -12.76 1.99
C TYR A 19 -2.22 -11.83 3.15
N ILE A 20 -2.42 -10.55 2.86
CA ILE A 20 -2.80 -9.55 3.86
C ILE A 20 -4.15 -9.88 4.49
N ILE A 21 -5.15 -10.22 3.68
CA ILE A 21 -6.50 -10.57 4.15
C ILE A 21 -6.47 -11.88 4.97
N ASP A 22 -5.72 -12.86 4.53
CA ASP A 22 -5.60 -14.15 5.26
C ASP A 22 -4.96 -13.97 6.64
N ARG A 23 -4.21 -12.89 6.85
CA ARG A 23 -3.61 -12.53 8.13
C ARG A 23 -4.50 -11.62 8.98
N ASN A 24 -5.77 -11.45 8.61
CA ASN A 24 -6.75 -10.62 9.30
C ASN A 24 -6.43 -9.12 9.29
N HIS A 25 -5.71 -8.65 8.28
CA HIS A 25 -5.48 -7.23 8.06
C HIS A 25 -6.51 -6.69 7.07
N ARG A 26 -6.78 -5.39 7.15
CA ARG A 26 -7.66 -4.70 6.22
C ARG A 26 -6.84 -3.92 5.20
N ILE A 27 -7.37 -3.78 3.99
CA ILE A 27 -6.72 -3.06 2.90
C ILE A 27 -7.55 -1.83 2.55
N TYR A 28 -6.88 -0.69 2.54
CA TYR A 28 -7.42 0.58 2.05
C TYR A 28 -6.60 1.03 0.87
N VAL A 29 -7.27 1.51 -0.17
CA VAL A 29 -6.60 2.01 -1.38
C VAL A 29 -6.81 3.51 -1.46
N TRP A 30 -5.73 4.25 -1.68
CA TRP A 30 -5.79 5.68 -1.94
C TRP A 30 -5.02 6.03 -3.21
N SER A 31 -5.35 7.17 -3.81
CA SER A 31 -4.68 7.65 -5.01
C SER A 31 -4.70 9.17 -5.07
N GLY A 32 -3.59 9.77 -5.50
CA GLY A 32 -3.49 11.20 -5.77
C GLY A 32 -4.16 11.61 -7.08
N ASN A 33 -4.52 10.66 -7.93
CA ASN A 33 -5.20 10.86 -9.21
C ASN A 33 -6.71 10.59 -9.12
N GLY A 34 -7.30 10.73 -7.94
CA GLY A 34 -8.69 10.40 -7.68
C GLY A 34 -8.89 8.96 -7.25
N ILE A 35 -10.12 8.61 -6.93
CA ILE A 35 -10.47 7.28 -6.47
C ILE A 35 -10.47 6.31 -7.65
N ARG A 36 -9.74 5.19 -7.53
CA ARG A 36 -9.50 4.23 -8.60
C ARG A 36 -10.39 2.98 -8.48
N THR A 37 -11.65 3.15 -8.06
CA THR A 37 -12.58 2.02 -7.88
C THR A 37 -12.78 1.21 -9.15
N LYS A 38 -12.93 1.87 -10.30
CA LYS A 38 -13.13 1.20 -11.59
C LYS A 38 -11.94 0.32 -11.99
N ASP A 39 -10.72 0.77 -11.70
CA ASP A 39 -9.52 -0.03 -11.98
C ASP A 39 -9.47 -1.27 -11.08
N MET A 40 -9.88 -1.14 -9.83
CA MET A 40 -9.94 -2.27 -8.91
C MET A 40 -11.01 -3.28 -9.34
N GLU A 41 -12.17 -2.81 -9.81
CA GLU A 41 -13.22 -3.66 -10.37
C GLU A 41 -12.72 -4.42 -11.60
N LYS A 42 -12.05 -3.73 -12.51
CA LYS A 42 -11.48 -4.31 -13.73
C LYS A 42 -10.53 -5.47 -13.42
N HIS A 43 -9.77 -5.36 -12.36
CA HIS A 43 -8.79 -6.37 -11.96
C HIS A 43 -9.33 -7.37 -10.92
N ASN A 44 -10.63 -7.31 -10.61
CA ASN A 44 -11.29 -8.19 -9.64
C ASN A 44 -10.67 -8.11 -8.23
N LEU A 45 -10.28 -6.91 -7.80
CA LEU A 45 -9.64 -6.69 -6.49
C LEU A 45 -10.57 -6.09 -5.45
N THR A 46 -11.78 -5.70 -5.82
CA THR A 46 -12.70 -4.96 -4.96
C THR A 46 -13.03 -5.70 -3.67
N ASP A 47 -13.15 -7.03 -3.73
CA ASP A 47 -13.51 -7.84 -2.55
C ASP A 47 -12.42 -7.84 -1.47
N PHE A 48 -11.17 -7.52 -1.83
CA PHE A 48 -10.07 -7.40 -0.87
C PHE A 48 -10.07 -6.05 -0.13
N ILE A 49 -10.77 -5.05 -0.64
CA ILE A 49 -10.60 -3.66 -0.23
C ILE A 49 -11.74 -3.22 0.68
N THR A 50 -11.38 -2.70 1.86
CA THR A 50 -12.36 -2.22 2.84
C THR A 50 -12.94 -0.88 2.42
N ASN A 51 -12.11 0.06 1.97
CA ASN A 51 -12.57 1.37 1.53
C ASN A 51 -11.53 2.06 0.65
N PHE A 52 -11.96 3.14 -0.02
CA PHE A 52 -11.14 3.96 -0.92
C PHE A 52 -11.11 5.39 -0.41
N TYR A 53 -9.94 6.02 -0.48
CA TYR A 53 -9.76 7.42 -0.11
C TYR A 53 -8.89 8.15 -1.13
N GLU A 54 -9.08 9.45 -1.26
CA GLU A 54 -8.12 10.29 -1.98
C GLU A 54 -6.85 10.43 -1.14
N LYS A 55 -5.71 10.29 -1.80
CA LYS A 55 -4.42 10.44 -1.13
C LYS A 55 -4.18 11.91 -0.79
N PRO A 56 -3.76 12.24 0.44
CA PRO A 56 -3.36 13.60 0.77
C PRO A 56 -2.22 14.07 -0.14
N VAL A 57 -2.24 15.33 -0.55
CA VAL A 57 -1.19 15.94 -1.39
C VAL A 57 -0.24 16.81 -0.59
N HIS A 58 -0.58 17.11 0.65
CA HIS A 58 0.25 17.89 1.59
C HIS A 58 -0.18 17.58 3.01
N ASP A 59 0.64 17.94 4.00
CA ASP A 59 0.37 17.76 5.43
C ASP A 59 -0.15 16.34 5.72
N TYR A 60 0.63 15.35 5.32
CA TYR A 60 0.23 13.93 5.32
C TYR A 60 -0.21 13.45 6.68
N TRP A 61 0.51 13.84 7.74
CA TRP A 61 0.18 13.43 9.09
C TRP A 61 -1.19 13.93 9.54
N ASN A 62 -1.42 15.25 9.43
CA ASN A 62 -2.67 15.84 9.91
C ASN A 62 -3.88 15.38 9.06
N ASN A 63 -3.72 15.32 7.75
CA ASN A 63 -4.82 14.87 6.88
C ASN A 63 -5.17 13.40 7.11
N THR A 64 -4.18 12.55 7.34
CA THR A 64 -4.41 11.14 7.66
C THR A 64 -5.03 10.98 9.05
N SER A 65 -4.62 11.81 10.00
CA SER A 65 -5.16 11.80 11.36
C SER A 65 -6.65 12.21 11.43
N LYS A 66 -7.17 12.85 10.38
CA LYS A 66 -8.61 13.19 10.30
C LYS A 66 -9.49 12.00 9.90
N LEU A 67 -8.92 10.92 9.40
CA LEU A 67 -9.67 9.71 9.10
C LEU A 67 -10.22 9.10 10.39
N PRO A 68 -11.33 8.36 10.32
CA PRO A 68 -11.77 7.56 11.48
C PRO A 68 -10.61 6.71 11.98
N GLU A 69 -10.51 6.54 13.30
CA GLU A 69 -9.38 5.83 13.91
C GLU A 69 -9.14 4.45 13.30
N GLN A 70 -10.22 3.69 13.05
CA GLN A 70 -10.14 2.36 12.46
C GLN A 70 -9.65 2.35 11.00
N ASP A 71 -9.69 3.50 10.31
CA ASP A 71 -9.28 3.63 8.91
C ASP A 71 -7.88 4.23 8.75
N ARG A 72 -7.24 4.63 9.86
CA ARG A 72 -5.87 5.13 9.82
C ARG A 72 -4.91 3.99 9.52
N PRO A 73 -3.94 4.19 8.60
CA PRO A 73 -3.05 3.11 8.20
C PRO A 73 -2.06 2.76 9.30
N ASN A 74 -1.93 1.47 9.60
CA ASN A 74 -0.80 1.00 10.39
C ASN A 74 0.46 0.93 9.54
N MET A 75 0.31 0.64 8.24
CA MET A 75 1.41 0.51 7.32
C MET A 75 1.00 1.03 5.94
N VAL A 76 1.81 1.90 5.36
CA VAL A 76 1.56 2.47 4.03
C VAL A 76 2.54 1.85 3.04
N PHE A 77 2.06 1.48 1.86
CA PHE A 77 2.91 1.08 0.72
C PHE A 77 2.78 2.16 -0.34
N ASP A 78 3.85 2.87 -0.62
CA ASP A 78 3.81 3.96 -1.59
C ASP A 78 5.19 4.12 -2.25
N ASP A 79 5.20 4.61 -3.47
CA ASP A 79 6.43 4.96 -4.18
C ASP A 79 6.93 6.37 -3.82
N ASN A 80 6.13 7.16 -3.12
CA ASN A 80 6.53 8.44 -2.57
C ASN A 80 7.19 8.25 -1.20
N LEU A 81 8.51 8.38 -1.16
CA LEU A 81 9.28 8.17 0.06
C LEU A 81 8.86 9.12 1.19
N GLU A 82 8.49 10.36 0.87
CA GLU A 82 8.09 11.34 1.89
C GLU A 82 6.86 10.86 2.67
N ILE A 83 5.86 10.33 1.97
CA ILE A 83 4.66 9.78 2.61
C ILE A 83 5.01 8.61 3.53
N VAL A 84 5.83 7.69 3.03
CA VAL A 84 6.23 6.51 3.80
C VAL A 84 7.06 6.90 5.03
N ALA A 85 7.95 7.89 4.88
CA ALA A 85 8.76 8.37 5.99
C ALA A 85 7.92 9.02 7.10
N ILE A 86 6.87 9.74 6.72
CA ILE A 86 6.01 10.46 7.67
C ILE A 86 5.01 9.50 8.34
N LEU A 87 4.39 8.60 7.58
CA LEU A 87 3.32 7.73 8.09
C LEU A 87 3.81 6.35 8.55
N GLY A 88 4.95 5.93 8.06
CA GLY A 88 5.50 4.59 8.34
C GLY A 88 5.01 3.55 7.36
N GLY A 89 5.87 2.63 6.98
CA GLY A 89 5.53 1.55 6.07
C GLY A 89 6.66 1.14 5.14
N ILE A 90 6.32 0.88 3.90
CA ILE A 90 7.25 0.31 2.92
C ILE A 90 7.31 1.19 1.67
N TRP A 91 8.52 1.67 1.37
CA TRP A 91 8.79 2.39 0.14
C TRP A 91 8.99 1.39 -1.00
N VAL A 92 8.21 1.53 -2.09
CA VAL A 92 8.29 0.64 -3.24
C VAL A 92 8.79 1.41 -4.47
N ASN A 93 9.47 0.72 -5.37
CA ASN A 93 9.86 1.31 -6.63
C ASN A 93 8.61 1.55 -7.48
N GLN A 94 8.57 2.67 -8.20
CA GLN A 94 7.45 2.99 -9.05
C GLN A 94 7.37 2.03 -10.24
N TYR A 95 6.16 1.70 -10.66
CA TYR A 95 5.90 0.81 -11.78
C TYR A 95 5.58 1.64 -13.03
N TYR A 96 6.62 2.03 -13.78
CA TYR A 96 6.49 2.89 -14.96
C TYR A 96 6.13 2.13 -16.22
N PHE A 97 6.75 0.97 -16.43
CA PHE A 97 6.60 0.18 -17.65
C PHE A 97 6.09 -1.22 -17.34
N PRO A 98 5.26 -1.82 -18.22
CA PRO A 98 4.84 -3.20 -18.03
C PRO A 98 6.06 -4.11 -17.93
N ASN A 99 6.17 -4.84 -16.83
CA ASN A 99 7.25 -5.78 -16.59
C ASN A 99 6.70 -6.98 -15.83
N LYS A 100 6.49 -8.09 -16.55
CA LYS A 100 5.96 -9.31 -15.94
C LYS A 100 6.90 -9.95 -14.91
N ASN A 101 8.15 -9.52 -14.88
CA ASN A 101 9.16 -10.00 -13.92
C ASN A 101 9.29 -9.08 -12.71
N ASP A 102 8.46 -8.03 -12.61
CA ASP A 102 8.47 -7.14 -11.46
C ASP A 102 8.14 -7.92 -10.18
N ALA A 103 9.00 -7.81 -9.18
CA ALA A 103 8.91 -8.59 -7.94
C ALA A 103 8.72 -7.70 -6.70
N GLU A 104 8.39 -6.42 -6.86
CA GLU A 104 8.25 -5.49 -5.72
C GLU A 104 7.18 -5.94 -4.74
N MET A 105 6.05 -6.45 -5.22
CA MET A 105 4.98 -6.92 -4.34
C MET A 105 5.39 -8.14 -3.53
N LEU A 106 6.26 -8.99 -4.06
CA LEU A 106 6.83 -10.11 -3.31
C LEU A 106 7.78 -9.63 -2.20
N LYS A 107 8.55 -8.58 -2.47
CA LYS A 107 9.43 -7.96 -1.47
C LYS A 107 8.62 -7.30 -0.36
N VAL A 108 7.52 -6.64 -0.71
CA VAL A 108 6.58 -6.09 0.27
C VAL A 108 6.07 -7.20 1.19
N GLN A 109 5.68 -8.34 0.64
CA GLN A 109 5.20 -9.47 1.43
C GLN A 109 6.27 -9.98 2.40
N GLU A 110 7.51 -10.11 1.95
CA GLU A 110 8.63 -10.52 2.82
C GLU A 110 8.82 -9.55 4.00
N ILE A 111 8.74 -8.26 3.74
CA ILE A 111 8.87 -7.25 4.79
C ILE A 111 7.70 -7.34 5.78
N ILE A 112 6.48 -7.56 5.30
CA ILE A 112 5.32 -7.75 6.18
C ILE A 112 5.54 -8.95 7.11
N VAL A 113 6.06 -10.05 6.60
CA VAL A 113 6.38 -11.23 7.42
C VAL A 113 7.35 -10.86 8.55
N GLU A 114 8.40 -10.12 8.25
CA GLU A 114 9.37 -9.68 9.26
C GLU A 114 8.73 -8.78 10.31
N VAL A 115 7.91 -7.81 9.88
CA VAL A 115 7.23 -6.88 10.78
C VAL A 115 6.22 -7.62 11.67
N GLU A 116 5.50 -8.58 11.14
CA GLU A 116 4.56 -9.38 11.94
C GLU A 116 5.27 -10.19 13.02
N SER A 117 6.46 -10.71 12.74
CA SER A 117 7.18 -11.55 13.69
C SER A 117 8.01 -10.78 14.71
N SER A 118 8.52 -9.59 14.38
CA SER A 118 9.44 -8.84 15.24
C SER A 118 9.04 -7.39 15.51
N GLY A 119 8.01 -6.87 14.83
CA GLY A 119 7.58 -5.47 14.92
C GLY A 119 8.39 -4.52 14.04
N SER A 120 9.39 -5.01 13.32
CA SER A 120 10.31 -4.19 12.54
C SER A 120 10.90 -5.00 11.38
N SER A 121 11.60 -4.32 10.48
CA SER A 121 12.40 -4.94 9.42
C SER A 121 13.68 -4.12 9.21
N ASP A 122 14.78 -4.81 8.90
CA ASP A 122 16.05 -4.18 8.55
C ASP A 122 16.14 -3.83 7.04
N ASP A 123 15.12 -4.16 6.26
CA ASP A 123 15.09 -3.84 4.84
C ASP A 123 15.14 -2.31 4.65
N PRO A 124 15.98 -1.79 3.74
CA PRO A 124 16.07 -0.34 3.49
C PRO A 124 14.77 0.33 3.05
N ARG A 125 13.79 -0.44 2.57
CA ARG A 125 12.47 0.07 2.18
C ARG A 125 11.58 0.35 3.37
N PHE A 126 11.84 -0.25 4.52
CA PHE A 126 10.98 -0.14 5.69
C PHE A 126 11.22 1.18 6.44
N ARG A 127 10.12 1.82 6.87
CA ARG A 127 10.13 2.97 7.78
C ARG A 127 9.26 2.66 8.98
N LYS A 128 9.73 3.06 10.15
CA LYS A 128 9.07 2.78 11.43
C LYS A 128 7.60 3.18 11.41
N LEU A 129 6.74 2.27 11.87
CA LEU A 129 5.30 2.50 11.93
C LEU A 129 4.96 3.58 12.97
N LYS A 130 3.99 4.43 12.64
CA LYS A 130 3.59 5.58 13.48
C LYS A 130 2.21 5.42 14.09
N PHE A 131 1.25 4.87 13.33
CA PHE A 131 -0.11 4.63 13.80
C PHE A 131 -0.28 3.18 14.26
N ILE A 132 0.29 2.86 15.38
CA ILE A 132 0.18 1.50 15.93
C ILE A 132 -0.40 1.52 17.35
#